data_7e44c3ea43d4a32d71ea296199ba57d0
#
_entry.id   7e44c3ea43d4a32d71ea296199ba57d0
#
_cell.length_a   1.000
_cell.length_b   1.000
_cell.length_c   1.000
_cell.angle_alpha   90.00
_cell.angle_beta   90.00
_cell.angle_gamma   90.00
#
_symmetry.space_group_name_H-M   'P 1'
#
loop_
_entity.id
_entity.type
_entity.pdbx_description
1 polymer ?
#
loop_
_entity_poly.entity_id
_entity_poly.type
_entity_poly.pdbx_seq_one_letter_code
_entity_poly.pdbx_strand_id
1 'polypeptide(L)'
;MTQDPIQTLFNDSIQTHVATADSIGPSIEQATEKLVGALLNGNRIFTCGDDSSQFVAAHFAELLLQGSELERPPFPAIHLVSQARDIMNQECFARQVSALGQTKDVLLVFVAQNQSERLHNAMTAPFLVRCSSSPSPVKMQEKLPDY
;
A
#
# COMPACT_ATOMS: atom_id res chain seq x y z
N MET A 1 23.03 5.86 36.83
CA MET A 1 23.06 4.70 35.90
C MET A 1 22.65 5.23 34.56
N THR A 2 23.55 5.44 33.65
CA THR A 2 23.24 5.84 32.26
C THR A 2 22.65 4.65 31.59
N GLN A 3 21.37 4.74 31.21
CA GLN A 3 20.74 3.71 30.37
C GLN A 3 21.53 3.58 29.07
N ASP A 4 21.80 2.34 28.66
CA ASP A 4 22.45 2.05 27.39
C ASP A 4 21.59 2.64 26.24
N PRO A 5 22.13 3.54 25.40
CA PRO A 5 21.38 4.15 24.30
C PRO A 5 20.77 3.12 23.35
N ILE A 6 21.44 1.98 23.14
CA ILE A 6 20.96 0.89 22.30
C ILE A 6 19.72 0.25 22.94
N GLN A 7 19.79 -0.06 24.22
CA GLN A 7 18.66 -0.64 24.97
C GLN A 7 17.44 0.28 24.95
N THR A 8 17.66 1.59 25.10
CA THR A 8 16.60 2.59 25.04
C THR A 8 15.93 2.59 23.67
N LEU A 9 16.71 2.58 22.58
CA LEU A 9 16.19 2.55 21.21
C LEU A 9 15.32 1.30 20.95
N PHE A 10 15.77 0.12 21.40
CA PHE A 10 14.99 -1.10 21.28
C PHE A 10 13.70 -1.06 22.09
N ASN A 11 13.74 -0.56 23.32
CA ASN A 11 12.56 -0.42 24.16
C ASN A 11 11.53 0.55 23.52
N ASP A 12 11.97 1.69 23.01
CA ASP A 12 11.10 2.65 22.32
C ASP A 12 10.47 2.04 21.07
N SER A 13 11.23 1.26 20.30
CA SER A 13 10.72 0.53 19.14
C SER A 13 9.65 -0.48 19.54
N ILE A 14 9.88 -1.29 20.57
CA ILE A 14 8.92 -2.28 21.07
C ILE A 14 7.63 -1.58 21.54
N GLN A 15 7.74 -0.50 22.32
CA GLN A 15 6.59 0.26 22.79
C GLN A 15 5.78 0.86 21.63
N THR A 16 6.46 1.36 20.61
CA THR A 16 5.82 1.88 19.40
C THR A 16 5.05 0.76 18.67
N HIS A 17 5.64 -0.41 18.52
CA HIS A 17 4.97 -1.54 17.87
C HIS A 17 3.72 -2.01 18.66
N VAL A 18 3.81 -2.09 19.98
CA VAL A 18 2.67 -2.46 20.83
C VAL A 18 1.53 -1.44 20.68
N ALA A 19 1.83 -0.15 20.83
CA ALA A 19 0.84 0.91 20.70
C ALA A 19 0.22 0.95 19.28
N THR A 20 1.02 0.66 18.27
CA THR A 20 0.55 0.58 16.88
C THR A 20 -0.41 -0.59 16.68
N ALA A 21 -0.06 -1.77 17.19
CA ALA A 21 -0.93 -2.96 17.10
C ALA A 21 -2.32 -2.70 17.72
N ASP A 22 -2.35 -2.06 18.89
CA ASP A 22 -3.60 -1.75 19.58
C ASP A 22 -4.45 -0.70 18.83
N SER A 23 -3.80 0.27 18.20
CA SER A 23 -4.50 1.41 17.57
C SER A 23 -5.00 1.14 16.15
N ILE A 24 -4.24 0.40 15.34
CA ILE A 24 -4.56 0.19 13.91
C ILE A 24 -4.91 -1.26 13.55
N GLY A 25 -4.85 -2.19 14.51
CA GLY A 25 -5.19 -3.60 14.29
C GLY A 25 -6.49 -3.80 13.51
N PRO A 26 -7.63 -3.22 13.94
CA PRO A 26 -8.89 -3.34 13.22
C PRO A 26 -8.86 -2.78 11.80
N SER A 27 -8.08 -1.72 11.55
CA SER A 27 -7.91 -1.15 10.21
C SER A 27 -7.11 -2.06 9.29
N ILE A 28 -6.10 -2.74 9.83
CA ILE A 28 -5.32 -3.74 9.09
C ILE A 28 -6.20 -4.93 8.72
N GLU A 29 -7.01 -5.43 9.66
CA GLU A 29 -7.94 -6.52 9.42
C GLU A 29 -8.92 -6.18 8.28
N GLN A 30 -9.55 -5.02 8.34
CA GLN A 30 -10.45 -4.54 7.30
C GLN A 30 -9.75 -4.40 5.93
N ALA A 31 -8.51 -3.89 5.91
CA ALA A 31 -7.71 -3.79 4.69
C ALA A 31 -7.40 -5.18 4.11
N THR A 32 -7.04 -6.12 4.99
CA THR A 32 -6.75 -7.51 4.62
C THR A 32 -7.97 -8.19 4.00
N GLU A 33 -9.15 -8.04 4.60
CA GLU A 33 -10.40 -8.59 4.06
C GLU A 33 -10.68 -8.09 2.63
N LYS A 34 -10.45 -6.80 2.37
CA LYS A 34 -10.64 -6.22 1.03
C LYS A 34 -9.62 -6.76 0.02
N LEU A 35 -8.36 -6.89 0.41
CA LEU A 35 -7.32 -7.45 -0.46
C LEU A 35 -7.63 -8.92 -0.79
N VAL A 36 -7.97 -9.71 0.22
CA VAL A 36 -8.36 -11.13 0.04
C VAL A 36 -9.61 -11.23 -0.83
N GLY A 37 -10.63 -10.41 -0.57
CA GLY A 37 -11.84 -10.39 -1.37
C GLY A 37 -11.59 -10.06 -2.83
N ALA A 38 -10.70 -9.10 -3.13
CA ALA A 38 -10.30 -8.78 -4.49
C ALA A 38 -9.59 -9.97 -5.18
N LEU A 39 -8.62 -10.58 -4.51
CA LEU A 39 -7.88 -11.72 -5.04
C LEU A 39 -8.77 -12.94 -5.31
N LEU A 40 -9.70 -13.26 -4.40
CA LEU A 40 -10.66 -14.36 -4.57
C LEU A 40 -11.62 -14.14 -5.75
N ASN A 41 -11.87 -12.89 -6.10
CA ASN A 41 -12.69 -12.53 -7.27
C ASN A 41 -11.86 -12.39 -8.56
N GLY A 42 -10.58 -12.75 -8.56
CA GLY A 42 -9.70 -12.68 -9.73
C GLY A 42 -9.21 -11.28 -10.07
N ASN A 43 -9.40 -10.31 -9.18
CA ASN A 43 -8.89 -8.94 -9.34
C ASN A 43 -7.40 -8.85 -8.97
N ARG A 44 -6.77 -7.77 -9.41
CA ARG A 44 -5.34 -7.52 -9.21
C ARG A 44 -5.10 -6.50 -8.09
N ILE A 45 -3.92 -6.58 -7.49
CA ILE A 45 -3.44 -5.61 -6.52
C ILE A 45 -2.34 -4.79 -7.18
N PHE A 46 -2.54 -3.48 -7.27
CA PHE A 46 -1.50 -2.54 -7.64
C PHE A 46 -0.87 -1.98 -6.37
N THR A 47 0.44 -1.82 -6.37
CA THR A 47 1.17 -1.17 -5.28
C THR A 47 1.95 0.01 -5.80
N CYS A 48 1.98 1.10 -5.07
CA CYS A 48 2.86 2.23 -5.35
C CYS A 48 3.30 2.92 -4.07
N GLY A 49 4.38 3.66 -4.16
CA GLY A 49 4.92 4.48 -3.09
C GLY A 49 5.92 5.47 -3.63
N ASP A 50 6.15 6.56 -2.91
CA ASP A 50 7.16 7.56 -3.23
C ASP A 50 8.37 7.43 -2.30
N ASP A 51 9.50 7.92 -2.78
CA ASP A 51 10.78 7.95 -2.05
C ASP A 51 11.12 6.58 -1.41
N SER A 52 11.32 6.53 -0.11
CA SER A 52 11.63 5.28 0.60
C SER A 52 10.48 4.29 0.62
N SER A 53 9.23 4.75 0.53
CA SER A 53 8.06 3.87 0.58
C SER A 53 7.89 3.00 -0.68
N GLN A 54 8.52 3.37 -1.80
CA GLN A 54 8.52 2.54 -3.01
C GLN A 54 9.13 1.15 -2.79
N PHE A 55 10.15 1.04 -1.93
CA PHE A 55 10.79 -0.24 -1.63
C PHE A 55 9.85 -1.17 -0.85
N VAL A 56 9.09 -0.61 0.08
CA VAL A 56 8.07 -1.36 0.84
C VAL A 56 6.94 -1.80 -0.11
N ALA A 57 6.49 -0.92 -0.99
CA ALA A 57 5.48 -1.23 -2.00
C ALA A 57 5.92 -2.33 -2.96
N ALA A 58 7.18 -2.28 -3.42
CA ALA A 58 7.76 -3.31 -4.28
C ALA A 58 7.87 -4.66 -3.55
N HIS A 59 8.39 -4.66 -2.33
CA HIS A 59 8.53 -5.86 -1.53
C HIS A 59 7.16 -6.51 -1.23
N PHE A 60 6.14 -5.72 -0.93
CA PHE A 60 4.79 -6.24 -0.73
C PHE A 60 4.24 -6.93 -1.99
N ALA A 61 4.42 -6.33 -3.17
CA ALA A 61 4.02 -6.95 -4.44
C ALA A 61 4.78 -8.26 -4.70
N GLU A 62 6.07 -8.29 -4.39
CA GLU A 62 6.91 -9.47 -4.52
C GLU A 62 6.44 -10.61 -3.61
N LEU A 63 6.11 -10.33 -2.36
CA LEU A 63 5.55 -11.32 -1.42
C LEU A 63 4.23 -11.92 -1.93
N LEU A 64 3.38 -11.12 -2.59
CA LEU A 64 2.16 -11.62 -3.21
C LEU A 64 2.44 -12.52 -4.41
N LEU A 65 3.41 -12.18 -5.23
CA LEU A 65 3.79 -12.95 -6.43
C LEU A 65 4.52 -14.24 -6.08
N GLN A 66 5.51 -14.17 -5.20
CA GLN A 66 6.38 -15.32 -4.91
C GLN A 66 5.85 -16.19 -3.76
N GLY A 67 5.03 -15.64 -2.88
CA GLY A 67 4.69 -16.26 -1.62
C GLY A 67 5.75 -16.01 -0.55
N SER A 68 5.49 -16.47 0.67
CA SER A 68 6.45 -16.40 1.76
C SER A 68 6.86 -17.83 2.21
N GLU A 69 6.13 -18.40 3.15
CA GLU A 69 6.47 -19.71 3.74
C GLU A 69 5.62 -20.86 3.18
N LEU A 70 4.44 -20.55 2.64
CA LEU A 70 3.53 -21.56 2.11
C LEU A 70 3.62 -21.61 0.58
N GLU A 71 3.82 -22.83 0.06
CA GLU A 71 3.72 -23.09 -1.37
C GLU A 71 2.27 -22.83 -1.83
N ARG A 72 2.07 -21.84 -2.70
CA ARG A 72 0.79 -21.44 -3.25
C ARG A 72 0.96 -20.87 -4.65
N PRO A 73 -0.11 -20.85 -5.46
CA PRO A 73 -0.10 -20.11 -6.71
C PRO A 73 0.20 -18.62 -6.49
N PRO A 74 0.91 -17.96 -7.43
CA PRO A 74 1.18 -16.53 -7.34
C PRO A 74 -0.13 -15.72 -7.37
N PHE A 75 -0.22 -14.72 -6.52
CA PHE A 75 -1.32 -13.75 -6.58
C PHE A 75 -1.00 -12.63 -7.58
N PRO A 76 -1.99 -12.14 -8.32
CA PRO A 76 -1.79 -11.09 -9.32
C PRO A 76 -1.51 -9.74 -8.65
N ALA A 77 -0.25 -9.39 -8.53
CA ALA A 77 0.21 -8.13 -7.97
C ALA A 77 1.12 -7.38 -8.98
N ILE A 78 0.96 -6.06 -9.07
CA ILE A 78 1.71 -5.20 -9.97
C ILE A 78 2.26 -4.02 -9.19
N HIS A 79 3.58 -3.91 -9.09
CA HIS A 79 4.22 -2.72 -8.55
C HIS A 79 4.35 -1.65 -9.64
N LEU A 80 3.78 -0.46 -9.36
CA LEU A 80 3.87 0.70 -10.23
C LEU A 80 5.17 1.43 -9.97
N VAL A 81 5.99 1.61 -11.00
CA VAL A 81 7.33 2.17 -10.88
C VAL A 81 7.36 3.59 -11.47
N SER A 82 7.90 4.53 -10.70
CA SER A 82 8.28 5.85 -11.21
C SER A 82 9.70 5.77 -11.76
N GLN A 83 9.86 6.00 -13.06
CA GLN A 83 11.17 6.05 -13.69
C GLN A 83 11.83 7.43 -13.49
N ALA A 84 13.16 7.51 -13.65
CA ALA A 84 13.89 8.77 -13.52
C ALA A 84 13.40 9.90 -14.46
N ARG A 85 12.79 9.54 -15.59
CA ARG A 85 12.13 10.49 -16.51
C ARG A 85 10.84 11.08 -15.95
N ASP A 86 10.24 10.42 -14.96
CA ASP A 86 8.93 10.76 -14.42
C ASP A 86 9.01 11.68 -13.20
N ILE A 87 10.22 12.14 -12.80
CA ILE A 87 10.42 13.00 -11.63
C ILE A 87 9.54 14.26 -11.71
N MET A 88 9.32 14.78 -12.91
CA MET A 88 8.45 15.93 -13.16
C MET A 88 7.03 15.54 -13.58
N ASN A 89 6.73 14.25 -13.72
CA ASN A 89 5.43 13.78 -14.18
C ASN A 89 4.56 13.32 -12.98
N GLN A 90 3.68 14.21 -12.56
CA GLN A 90 2.74 13.95 -11.45
C GLN A 90 1.69 12.88 -11.78
N GLU A 91 1.55 12.51 -13.06
CA GLU A 91 0.57 11.54 -13.56
C GLU A 91 1.17 10.13 -13.77
N CYS A 92 2.43 9.89 -13.43
CA CYS A 92 3.13 8.65 -13.78
C CYS A 92 2.42 7.39 -13.27
N PHE A 93 1.94 7.37 -12.05
CA PHE A 93 1.19 6.24 -11.49
C PHE A 93 -0.24 6.19 -12.01
N ALA A 94 -0.94 7.34 -12.09
CA ALA A 94 -2.30 7.41 -12.59
C ALA A 94 -2.41 6.88 -14.03
N ARG A 95 -1.43 7.18 -14.88
CA ARG A 95 -1.38 6.66 -16.26
C ARG A 95 -1.19 5.15 -16.31
N GLN A 96 -0.33 4.59 -15.47
CA GLN A 96 -0.15 3.15 -15.38
C GLN A 96 -1.42 2.45 -14.87
N VAL A 97 -2.06 3.02 -13.85
CA VAL A 97 -3.36 2.53 -13.35
C VAL A 97 -4.42 2.59 -14.45
N SER A 98 -4.52 3.70 -15.19
CA SER A 98 -5.50 3.84 -16.28
C SER A 98 -5.26 2.88 -17.44
N ALA A 99 -4.00 2.54 -17.71
CA ALA A 99 -3.64 1.63 -18.80
C ALA A 99 -3.86 0.15 -18.43
N LEU A 100 -3.63 -0.21 -17.17
CA LEU A 100 -3.57 -1.61 -16.73
C LEU A 100 -4.76 -1.99 -15.83
N GLY A 101 -5.37 -1.01 -15.15
CA GLY A 101 -6.40 -1.25 -14.15
C GLY A 101 -7.73 -1.69 -14.76
N GLN A 102 -8.41 -2.55 -14.03
CA GLN A 102 -9.77 -3.01 -14.34
C GLN A 102 -10.69 -2.71 -13.15
N THR A 103 -11.99 -2.76 -13.40
CA THR A 103 -13.00 -2.57 -12.35
C THR A 103 -12.80 -3.57 -11.22
N LYS A 104 -12.80 -3.07 -9.97
CA LYS A 104 -12.57 -3.82 -8.72
C LYS A 104 -11.12 -4.23 -8.45
N ASP A 105 -10.15 -3.85 -9.28
CA ASP A 105 -8.74 -3.94 -8.89
C ASP A 105 -8.47 -3.02 -7.68
N VAL A 106 -7.51 -3.37 -6.86
CA VAL A 106 -7.17 -2.63 -5.63
C VAL A 106 -5.85 -1.90 -5.81
N LEU A 107 -5.79 -0.63 -5.43
CA LEU A 107 -4.55 0.12 -5.30
C LEU A 107 -4.16 0.25 -3.84
N LEU A 108 -3.01 -0.30 -3.47
CA LEU A 108 -2.38 -0.15 -2.17
C LEU A 108 -1.26 0.90 -2.27
N VAL A 109 -1.43 2.00 -1.54
CA VAL A 109 -0.50 3.13 -1.55
C VAL A 109 0.30 3.16 -0.25
N PHE A 110 1.62 3.13 -0.37
CA PHE A 110 2.54 3.25 0.76
C PHE A 110 3.04 4.70 0.87
N VAL A 111 2.86 5.30 2.05
CA VAL A 111 3.23 6.69 2.31
C VAL A 111 4.14 6.73 3.54
N ALA A 112 5.38 7.20 3.38
CA ALA A 112 6.33 7.28 4.49
C ALA A 112 6.17 8.57 5.31
N GLN A 113 5.96 9.71 4.66
CA GLN A 113 5.87 11.01 5.32
C GLN A 113 4.66 11.80 4.84
N ASN A 114 4.80 12.50 3.72
CA ASN A 114 3.73 13.27 3.11
C ASN A 114 3.26 12.60 1.83
N GLN A 115 1.95 12.65 1.59
CA GLN A 115 1.37 12.19 0.35
C GLN A 115 1.78 13.14 -0.78
N SER A 116 2.50 12.61 -1.76
CA SER A 116 2.85 13.38 -2.96
C SER A 116 1.65 13.53 -3.90
N GLU A 117 1.71 14.53 -4.78
CA GLU A 117 0.72 14.73 -5.83
C GLU A 117 0.60 13.52 -6.76
N ARG A 118 1.70 12.83 -7.04
CA ARG A 118 1.72 11.58 -7.83
C ARG A 118 0.87 10.48 -7.21
N LEU A 119 0.99 10.27 -5.90
CA LEU A 119 0.19 9.31 -5.16
C LEU A 119 -1.28 9.74 -5.10
N HIS A 120 -1.53 11.04 -4.91
CA HIS A 120 -2.88 11.58 -4.92
C HIS A 120 -3.57 11.33 -6.28
N ASN A 121 -2.90 11.64 -7.39
CA ASN A 121 -3.43 11.42 -8.73
C ASN A 121 -3.69 9.93 -9.01
N ALA A 122 -2.81 9.03 -8.56
CA ALA A 122 -3.05 7.59 -8.64
C ALA A 122 -4.32 7.17 -7.91
N MET A 123 -4.55 7.74 -6.72
CA MET A 123 -5.74 7.45 -5.92
C MET A 123 -7.03 8.04 -6.51
N THR A 124 -6.97 9.03 -7.37
CA THR A 124 -8.15 9.59 -8.05
C THR A 124 -8.50 8.86 -9.35
N ALA A 125 -7.65 7.92 -9.80
CA ALA A 125 -7.93 7.14 -11.00
C ALA A 125 -9.25 6.36 -10.84
N PRO A 126 -10.13 6.36 -11.86
CA PRO A 126 -11.38 5.60 -11.84
C PRO A 126 -11.08 4.09 -11.78
N PHE A 127 -11.99 3.32 -11.19
CA PHE A 127 -12.00 1.85 -11.14
C PHE A 127 -11.29 1.16 -9.99
N LEU A 128 -10.65 1.86 -9.05
CA LEU A 128 -9.87 1.23 -7.97
C LEU A 128 -10.59 1.28 -6.62
N VAL A 129 -10.48 0.19 -5.87
CA VAL A 129 -10.71 0.17 -4.41
C VAL A 129 -9.42 0.63 -3.72
N ARG A 130 -9.52 1.62 -2.83
CA ARG A 130 -8.34 2.24 -2.20
C ARG A 130 -8.06 1.65 -0.84
N CYS A 131 -6.79 1.38 -0.58
CA CYS A 131 -6.29 1.09 0.74
C CYS A 131 -5.00 1.91 0.96
N SER A 132 -4.98 2.81 1.95
CA SER A 132 -3.80 3.60 2.31
C SER A 132 -3.31 3.23 3.71
N SER A 133 -2.05 2.91 3.86
CA SER A 133 -1.39 2.74 5.15
C SER A 133 -0.77 4.08 5.58
N SER A 134 -1.55 4.95 6.21
CA SER A 134 -1.06 6.15 6.88
C SER A 134 -1.35 6.04 8.36
N PRO A 135 -0.52 6.59 9.27
CA PRO A 135 -0.85 6.67 10.70
C PRO A 135 -2.06 7.61 10.99
N SER A 136 -2.57 8.31 10.00
CA SER A 136 -3.88 8.95 10.05
C SER A 136 -4.96 7.92 9.73
N PRO A 137 -6.19 8.04 10.30
CA PRO A 137 -7.21 7.01 10.18
C PRO A 137 -7.46 6.65 8.71
N VAL A 138 -7.34 5.37 8.41
CA VAL A 138 -7.57 4.79 7.08
C VAL A 138 -8.97 5.18 6.62
N LYS A 139 -9.07 6.16 5.74
CA LYS A 139 -10.33 6.48 5.05
C LYS A 139 -10.42 5.61 3.81
N MET A 140 -11.15 4.50 3.94
CA MET A 140 -11.59 3.73 2.79
C MET A 140 -12.73 4.50 2.11
N GLN A 141 -12.53 4.98 0.92
CA GLN A 141 -13.60 5.50 0.08
C GLN A 141 -13.88 4.51 -1.05
N GLU A 142 -14.99 3.85 -0.94
CA GLU A 142 -15.60 3.09 -2.03
C GLU A 142 -16.37 4.08 -2.91
N LYS A 143 -15.91 4.35 -4.10
CA LYS A 143 -16.68 5.10 -5.09
C LYS A 143 -17.30 4.10 -6.06
N LEU A 144 -18.56 3.79 -5.82
CA LEU A 144 -19.40 3.13 -6.82
C LEU A 144 -19.59 4.09 -8.01
N PRO A 145 -19.55 3.58 -9.25
CA PRO A 145 -19.88 4.39 -10.40
C PRO A 145 -21.39 4.71 -10.37
N ASP A 146 -21.72 5.97 -10.39
CA ASP A 146 -23.07 6.42 -10.77
C ASP A 146 -23.25 6.13 -12.27
N TYR A 147 -24.30 5.39 -12.61
CA TYR A 147 -24.79 5.21 -13.95
C TYR A 147 -25.63 6.42 -14.38
#